data_9a6df576187a17bbccb3d8a4b50780b6
#
_entry.id   9a6df576187a17bbccb3d8a4b50780b6
#
_cell.length_a   1.000
_cell.length_b   1.000
_cell.length_c   1.000
_cell.angle_alpha   90.00
_cell.angle_beta   90.00
_cell.angle_gamma   90.00
#
_symmetry.space_group_name_H-M   'P 1'
#
loop_
_entity.id
_entity.type
_entity.pdbx_description
1 polymer ?
#
loop_
_entity_poly.entity_id
_entity_poly.type
_entity_poly.pdbx_seq_one_letter_code
_entity_poly.pdbx_strand_id
1 'polypeptide(L)'
;MKKLAIATLALVTGLAFGASVTLEGQNQIGDHGAADSTNSQITVRESLNKMLTVDVGTTQYTTAGTHALSTRDEAGLTASVPVGPVGVYARVAAGDKFTNTTHFGYYSVEPGVTYTVGAVTAKVGFRFRDAFNEANLDATRTTRAGVSYAITKKDAVGFRFDRVTGDSTNHSLNLSYTRSF
;
A
#
# COMPACT_ATOMS: atom_id res chain seq x y z
N MET A 1 -11.96 13.21 9.34
CA MET A 1 -11.14 13.37 8.13
C MET A 1 -10.06 14.45 8.25
N LYS A 2 -10.37 15.70 8.70
CA LYS A 2 -9.36 16.78 8.84
C LYS A 2 -8.18 16.45 9.79
N LYS A 3 -8.40 15.66 10.84
CA LYS A 3 -7.37 15.35 11.85
C LYS A 3 -6.27 14.38 11.36
N LEU A 4 -6.60 13.43 10.47
CA LEU A 4 -5.62 12.47 9.96
C LEU A 4 -4.73 13.09 8.88
N ALA A 5 -5.30 13.93 7.99
CA ALA A 5 -4.53 14.68 7.01
C ALA A 5 -3.49 15.61 7.68
N ILE A 6 -3.82 16.17 8.83
CA ILE A 6 -2.91 17.01 9.63
C ILE A 6 -1.82 16.14 10.28
N ALA A 7 -2.15 14.93 10.78
CA ALA A 7 -1.17 14.02 11.37
C ALA A 7 -0.18 13.50 10.30
N THR A 8 -0.65 13.16 9.10
CA THR A 8 0.20 12.74 7.98
C THR A 8 1.14 13.89 7.55
N LEU A 9 0.66 15.12 7.51
CA LEU A 9 1.47 16.29 7.18
C LEU A 9 2.50 16.61 8.29
N ALA A 10 2.13 16.46 9.56
CA ALA A 10 3.03 16.68 10.69
C ALA A 10 4.15 15.63 10.77
N LEU A 11 3.88 14.38 10.37
CA LEU A 11 4.92 13.35 10.26
C LEU A 11 6.00 13.75 9.23
N VAL A 12 5.59 14.29 8.09
CA VAL A 12 6.52 14.70 7.01
C VAL A 12 7.46 15.84 7.44
N THR A 13 7.02 16.73 8.33
CA THR A 13 7.84 17.90 8.75
C THR A 13 8.82 17.60 9.88
N GLY A 14 8.67 16.48 10.60
CA GLY A 14 9.52 16.09 11.73
C GLY A 14 10.62 15.08 11.42
N LEU A 15 10.66 14.53 10.20
CA LEU A 15 11.52 13.40 9.86
C LEU A 15 12.83 13.84 9.21
N ALA A 16 13.92 13.69 9.93
CA ALA A 16 15.22 14.20 9.53
C ALA A 16 16.04 13.24 8.64
N PHE A 17 15.79 11.93 8.61
CA PHE A 17 16.62 10.98 7.85
C PHE A 17 15.83 9.78 7.31
N GLY A 18 15.85 9.62 5.99
CA GLY A 18 15.32 8.41 5.32
C GLY A 18 13.81 8.38 5.07
N ALA A 19 13.15 9.53 5.15
CA ALA A 19 11.74 9.64 4.82
C ALA A 19 11.49 9.62 3.31
N SER A 20 10.38 9.02 2.90
CA SER A 20 9.89 9.09 1.52
C SER A 20 8.37 9.26 1.47
N VAL A 21 7.90 9.91 0.41
CA VAL A 21 6.49 10.03 0.08
C VAL A 21 6.25 9.32 -1.23
N THR A 22 5.25 8.45 -1.24
CA THR A 22 4.79 7.75 -2.44
C THR A 22 3.38 8.20 -2.78
N LEU A 23 3.17 8.62 -4.01
CA LEU A 23 1.87 8.84 -4.63
C LEU A 23 1.58 7.66 -5.56
N GLU A 24 0.42 7.06 -5.45
CA GLU A 24 0.03 5.92 -6.29
C GLU A 24 -1.37 6.14 -6.85
N GLY A 25 -1.52 5.91 -8.16
CA GLY A 25 -2.80 5.79 -8.85
C GLY A 25 -3.05 4.32 -9.20
N GLN A 26 -4.25 3.85 -8.96
CA GLN A 26 -4.64 2.47 -9.20
C GLN A 26 -5.94 2.42 -10.03
N ASN A 27 -5.93 1.59 -11.06
CA ASN A 27 -7.15 1.16 -11.75
C ASN A 27 -7.44 -0.29 -11.35
N GLN A 28 -8.59 -0.51 -10.72
CA GLN A 28 -9.05 -1.81 -10.26
C GLN A 28 -10.21 -2.26 -11.13
N ILE A 29 -10.11 -3.47 -11.67
CA ILE A 29 -11.14 -4.12 -12.46
C ILE A 29 -11.77 -5.22 -11.61
N GLY A 30 -13.07 -5.12 -11.37
CA GLY A 30 -13.84 -6.10 -10.64
C GLY A 30 -14.01 -7.38 -11.44
N ASP A 31 -13.88 -8.53 -10.81
CA ASP A 31 -14.17 -9.83 -11.42
C ASP A 31 -15.61 -10.26 -11.05
N HIS A 32 -16.19 -11.11 -11.87
CA HIS A 32 -17.51 -11.72 -11.61
C HIS A 32 -18.67 -10.73 -11.40
N GLY A 33 -18.64 -9.59 -12.09
CA GLY A 33 -19.69 -8.57 -11.98
C GLY A 33 -19.52 -7.57 -10.83
N ALA A 34 -18.40 -7.63 -10.11
CA ALA A 34 -18.04 -6.57 -9.18
C ALA A 34 -17.73 -5.28 -9.95
N ALA A 35 -18.11 -4.13 -9.38
CA ALA A 35 -17.86 -2.84 -10.02
C ALA A 35 -16.37 -2.50 -10.07
N ASP A 36 -15.96 -1.86 -11.16
CA ASP A 36 -14.63 -1.29 -11.30
C ASP A 36 -14.44 -0.11 -10.32
N SER A 37 -13.21 0.19 -9.96
CA SER A 37 -12.90 1.36 -9.16
C SER A 37 -11.56 1.98 -9.56
N THR A 38 -11.47 3.29 -9.35
CA THR A 38 -10.20 4.01 -9.40
C THR A 38 -9.80 4.42 -8.00
N ASN A 39 -8.52 4.28 -7.69
CA ASN A 39 -8.02 4.56 -6.36
C ASN A 39 -6.83 5.51 -6.46
N SER A 40 -6.68 6.36 -5.46
CA SER A 40 -5.49 7.16 -5.23
C SER A 40 -4.97 6.91 -3.82
N GLN A 41 -3.65 6.76 -3.69
CA GLN A 41 -3.01 6.50 -2.41
C GLN A 41 -1.86 7.46 -2.19
N ILE A 42 -1.74 7.94 -0.96
CA ILE A 42 -0.56 8.65 -0.46
C ILE A 42 0.00 7.81 0.68
N THR A 43 1.29 7.52 0.63
CA THR A 43 2.01 6.81 1.69
C THR A 43 3.24 7.60 2.09
N VAL A 44 3.39 7.86 3.38
CA VAL A 44 4.62 8.37 3.98
C VAL A 44 5.35 7.21 4.64
N ARG A 45 6.64 7.10 4.39
CA ARG A 45 7.45 6.01 4.91
C ARG A 45 8.73 6.55 5.51
N GLU A 46 9.16 5.96 6.63
CA GLU A 46 10.42 6.27 7.28
C GLU A 46 11.18 5.01 7.64
N SER A 47 12.47 5.00 7.33
CA SER A 47 13.40 3.94 7.73
C SER A 47 13.94 4.22 9.13
N LEU A 48 13.55 3.42 10.11
CA LEU A 48 14.07 3.52 11.49
C LEU A 48 15.51 3.02 11.58
N ASN A 49 15.86 2.05 10.77
CA ASN A 49 17.21 1.53 10.58
C ASN A 49 17.30 0.75 9.26
N LYS A 50 18.43 0.04 9.02
CA LYS A 50 18.65 -0.74 7.79
C LYS A 50 17.66 -1.89 7.59
N MET A 51 16.95 -2.32 8.63
CA MET A 51 16.06 -3.48 8.62
C MET A 51 14.59 -3.13 8.86
N LEU A 52 14.32 -1.99 9.51
CA LEU A 52 12.97 -1.62 9.94
C LEU A 52 12.51 -0.31 9.29
N THR A 53 11.30 -0.35 8.76
CA THR A 53 10.64 0.82 8.14
C THR A 53 9.21 0.91 8.66
N VAL A 54 8.78 2.09 9.06
CA VAL A 54 7.38 2.39 9.37
C VAL A 54 6.74 3.12 8.19
N ASP A 55 5.46 2.93 8.00
CA ASP A 55 4.69 3.65 7.00
C ASP A 55 3.29 3.98 7.50
N VAL A 56 2.77 5.10 7.01
CA VAL A 56 1.38 5.53 7.19
C VAL A 56 0.84 5.94 5.82
N GLY A 57 -0.35 5.50 5.50
CA GLY A 57 -0.95 5.81 4.21
C GLY A 57 -2.46 5.98 4.28
N THR A 58 -2.98 6.72 3.33
CA THR A 58 -4.41 6.83 3.07
C THR A 58 -4.70 6.48 1.61
N THR A 59 -5.76 5.73 1.39
CA THR A 59 -6.23 5.34 0.05
C THR A 59 -7.68 5.79 -0.09
N GLN A 60 -7.97 6.50 -1.17
CA GLN A 60 -9.34 6.84 -1.55
C GLN A 60 -9.75 5.97 -2.74
N TYR A 61 -10.93 5.39 -2.66
CA TYR A 61 -11.56 4.55 -3.67
C TYR A 61 -12.79 5.23 -4.21
N THR A 62 -12.93 5.27 -5.53
CA THR A 62 -14.15 5.74 -6.20
C THR A 62 -14.69 4.60 -7.06
N THR A 63 -15.87 4.10 -6.72
CA THR A 63 -16.54 3.01 -7.46
C THR A 63 -17.15 3.54 -8.74
N ALA A 64 -16.86 2.89 -9.87
CA ALA A 64 -17.44 3.25 -11.16
C ALA A 64 -18.97 3.08 -11.13
N GLY A 65 -19.65 3.95 -11.84
CA GLY A 65 -21.14 3.95 -11.97
C GLY A 65 -21.87 4.58 -10.79
N THR A 66 -21.50 4.27 -9.54
CA THR A 66 -22.17 4.83 -8.36
C THR A 66 -21.48 6.07 -7.80
N HIS A 67 -20.21 6.31 -8.18
CA HIS A 67 -19.34 7.33 -7.61
C HIS A 67 -19.24 7.27 -6.07
N ALA A 68 -19.53 6.09 -5.49
CA ALA A 68 -19.40 5.89 -4.05
C ALA A 68 -17.95 6.04 -3.64
N LEU A 69 -17.72 6.88 -2.61
CA LEU A 69 -16.40 7.14 -2.07
C LEU A 69 -16.18 6.28 -0.83
N SER A 70 -15.04 5.60 -0.77
CA SER A 70 -14.56 4.96 0.45
C SER A 70 -13.10 5.35 0.71
N THR A 71 -12.71 5.35 1.97
CA THR A 71 -11.35 5.69 2.40
C THR A 71 -10.80 4.56 3.26
N ARG A 72 -9.52 4.29 3.10
CA ARG A 72 -8.77 3.38 3.95
C ARG A 72 -7.53 4.09 4.46
N ASP A 73 -7.39 4.10 5.78
CA ASP A 73 -6.21 4.59 6.47
C ASP A 73 -5.46 3.41 7.07
N GLU A 74 -4.15 3.37 6.92
CA GLU A 74 -3.33 2.23 7.33
C GLU A 74 -1.99 2.70 7.90
N ALA A 75 -1.54 2.08 8.99
CA ALA A 75 -0.19 2.19 9.51
C ALA A 75 0.48 0.83 9.50
N GLY A 76 1.75 0.76 9.10
CA GLY A 76 2.49 -0.48 8.95
C GLY A 76 3.92 -0.43 9.45
N LEU A 77 4.43 -1.60 9.76
CA LEU A 77 5.82 -1.86 10.08
C LEU A 77 6.35 -2.94 9.14
N THR A 78 7.45 -2.65 8.46
CA THR A 78 8.15 -3.59 7.58
C THR A 78 9.50 -3.94 8.19
N ALA A 79 9.76 -5.23 8.35
CA ALA A 79 11.09 -5.76 8.59
C ALA A 79 11.66 -6.33 7.29
N SER A 80 12.91 -6.02 6.97
CA SER A 80 13.58 -6.51 5.76
C SER A 80 15.02 -6.92 6.04
N VAL A 81 15.45 -8.02 5.42
CA VAL A 81 16.81 -8.55 5.52
C VAL A 81 17.38 -8.66 4.12
N PRO A 82 18.45 -7.91 3.80
CA PRO A 82 19.15 -8.05 2.53
C PRO A 82 20.03 -9.30 2.51
N VAL A 83 19.96 -10.07 1.43
CA VAL A 83 20.79 -11.24 1.16
C VAL A 83 21.39 -11.09 -0.25
N GLY A 84 22.50 -10.36 -0.36
CA GLY A 84 23.06 -9.97 -1.64
C GLY A 84 22.10 -9.05 -2.42
N PRO A 85 21.80 -9.34 -3.70
CA PRO A 85 20.84 -8.56 -4.48
C PRO A 85 19.37 -8.84 -4.11
N VAL A 86 19.11 -9.88 -3.32
CA VAL A 86 17.78 -10.28 -2.86
C VAL A 86 17.50 -9.66 -1.50
N GLY A 87 16.30 -9.13 -1.30
CA GLY A 87 15.78 -8.74 0.00
C GLY A 87 14.59 -9.62 0.36
N VAL A 88 14.53 -10.14 1.58
CA VAL A 88 13.34 -10.79 2.13
C VAL A 88 12.68 -9.80 3.09
N TYR A 89 11.37 -9.63 2.99
CA TYR A 89 10.66 -8.72 3.87
C TYR A 89 9.36 -9.34 4.41
N ALA A 90 8.93 -8.84 5.55
CA ALA A 90 7.59 -9.04 6.09
C ALA A 90 7.05 -7.70 6.57
N ARG A 91 5.83 -7.35 6.15
CA ARG A 91 5.10 -6.17 6.62
C ARG A 91 3.89 -6.60 7.41
N VAL A 92 3.67 -5.99 8.56
CA VAL A 92 2.42 -6.06 9.32
C VAL A 92 1.80 -4.67 9.34
N ALA A 93 0.47 -4.60 9.24
CA ALA A 93 -0.21 -3.33 9.28
C ALA A 93 -1.59 -3.47 9.92
N ALA A 94 -2.08 -2.35 10.44
CA ALA A 94 -3.45 -2.19 10.90
C ALA A 94 -4.01 -0.89 10.37
N GLY A 95 -5.32 -0.85 10.20
CA GLY A 95 -5.98 0.33 9.65
C GLY A 95 -7.47 0.30 9.81
N ASP A 96 -8.10 1.35 9.29
CA ASP A 96 -9.55 1.53 9.28
C ASP A 96 -10.05 1.72 7.85
N LYS A 97 -11.20 1.15 7.57
CA LYS A 97 -11.93 1.34 6.31
C LYS A 97 -13.24 2.06 6.59
N PHE A 98 -13.43 3.16 5.89
CA PHE A 98 -14.60 4.01 5.94
C PHE A 98 -15.35 3.95 4.62
N THR A 99 -16.62 3.64 4.67
CA THR A 99 -17.56 3.76 3.54
C THR A 99 -18.69 4.71 3.94
N ASN A 100 -19.64 4.95 3.04
CA ASN A 100 -20.81 5.77 3.38
C ASN A 100 -21.67 5.18 4.50
N THR A 101 -21.62 3.87 4.70
CA THR A 101 -22.53 3.14 5.62
C THR A 101 -21.82 2.34 6.68
N THR A 102 -20.53 2.08 6.54
CA THR A 102 -19.77 1.21 7.44
C THR A 102 -18.41 1.81 7.80
N HIS A 103 -17.98 1.49 9.01
CA HIS A 103 -16.63 1.76 9.50
C HIS A 103 -16.15 0.55 10.27
N PHE A 104 -14.97 0.04 9.94
CA PHE A 104 -14.36 -1.06 10.68
C PHE A 104 -12.84 -1.09 10.55
N GLY A 105 -12.21 -1.59 11.61
CA GLY A 105 -10.78 -1.84 11.64
C GLY A 105 -10.39 -3.16 11.01
N TYR A 106 -9.18 -3.21 10.45
CA TYR A 106 -8.60 -4.41 9.84
C TYR A 106 -7.11 -4.52 10.14
N TYR A 107 -6.56 -5.71 9.92
CA TYR A 107 -5.12 -5.99 9.95
C TYR A 107 -4.67 -6.64 8.65
N SER A 108 -3.37 -6.57 8.39
CA SER A 108 -2.77 -7.28 7.25
C SER A 108 -1.35 -7.77 7.57
N VAL A 109 -0.96 -8.84 6.90
CA VAL A 109 0.41 -9.39 6.91
C VAL A 109 0.84 -9.62 5.47
N GLU A 110 2.02 -9.16 5.11
CA GLU A 110 2.56 -9.27 3.75
C GLU A 110 4.02 -9.75 3.77
N PRO A 111 4.30 -11.05 3.67
CA PRO A 111 5.62 -11.55 3.32
C PRO A 111 5.94 -11.31 1.85
N GLY A 112 7.23 -11.16 1.53
CA GLY A 112 7.65 -11.02 0.14
C GLY A 112 9.16 -10.96 -0.04
N VAL A 113 9.53 -10.81 -1.31
CA VAL A 113 10.93 -10.70 -1.74
C VAL A 113 11.10 -9.53 -2.69
N THR A 114 12.30 -8.97 -2.68
CA THR A 114 12.75 -7.95 -3.63
C THR A 114 14.02 -8.42 -4.30
N TYR A 115 14.24 -8.00 -5.54
CA TYR A 115 15.46 -8.23 -6.29
C TYR A 115 15.91 -6.94 -6.94
N THR A 116 17.11 -6.46 -6.62
CA THR A 116 17.61 -5.18 -7.09
C THR A 116 18.83 -5.36 -7.99
N VAL A 117 18.76 -4.81 -9.20
CA VAL A 117 19.88 -4.74 -10.14
C VAL A 117 19.99 -3.32 -10.69
N GLY A 118 21.07 -2.65 -10.37
CA GLY A 118 21.28 -1.26 -10.77
C GLY A 118 20.16 -0.35 -10.25
N ALA A 119 19.48 0.33 -11.15
CA ALA A 119 18.36 1.23 -10.84
C ALA A 119 17.00 0.53 -10.77
N VAL A 120 16.92 -0.77 -11.07
CA VAL A 120 15.67 -1.53 -11.15
C VAL A 120 15.51 -2.38 -9.89
N THR A 121 14.35 -2.32 -9.26
CA THR A 121 13.95 -3.24 -8.18
C THR A 121 12.66 -3.94 -8.56
N ALA A 122 12.70 -5.26 -8.65
CA ALA A 122 11.51 -6.11 -8.75
C ALA A 122 11.05 -6.50 -7.34
N LYS A 123 9.74 -6.59 -7.15
CA LYS A 123 9.13 -6.96 -5.86
C LYS A 123 8.00 -7.95 -6.10
N VAL A 124 7.96 -9.04 -5.31
CA VAL A 124 6.84 -9.97 -5.26
C VAL A 124 6.45 -10.15 -3.80
N GLY A 125 5.15 -10.10 -3.52
CA GLY A 125 4.62 -10.25 -2.17
C GLY A 125 3.26 -10.92 -2.18
N PHE A 126 2.89 -11.45 -1.03
CA PHE A 126 1.59 -12.04 -0.79
C PHE A 126 1.01 -11.40 0.47
N ARG A 127 -0.10 -10.64 0.32
CA ARG A 127 -0.76 -9.99 1.45
C ARG A 127 -2.02 -10.75 1.83
N PHE A 128 -2.10 -11.11 3.09
CA PHE A 128 -3.33 -11.49 3.77
C PHE A 128 -3.87 -10.29 4.53
N ARG A 129 -5.18 -10.01 4.42
CA ARG A 129 -5.88 -8.97 5.17
C ARG A 129 -7.22 -9.50 5.64
N ASP A 130 -7.62 -9.11 6.85
CA ASP A 130 -8.90 -9.44 7.42
C ASP A 130 -9.40 -8.33 8.37
N ALA A 131 -10.70 -8.24 8.58
CA ALA A 131 -11.29 -7.35 9.56
C ALA A 131 -11.04 -7.87 10.98
N PHE A 132 -10.91 -6.96 11.96
CA PHE A 132 -10.85 -7.36 13.37
C PHE A 132 -12.16 -7.98 13.88
N ASN A 133 -13.27 -7.65 13.24
CA ASN A 133 -14.57 -8.23 13.52
C ASN A 133 -15.03 -9.05 12.32
N GLU A 134 -15.18 -10.34 12.49
CA GLU A 134 -15.58 -11.31 11.45
C GLU A 134 -16.94 -11.01 10.79
N ALA A 135 -17.80 -10.20 11.44
CA ALA A 135 -19.02 -9.72 10.82
C ALA A 135 -18.79 -8.77 9.63
N ASN A 136 -17.59 -8.21 9.52
CA ASN A 136 -17.20 -7.36 8.39
C ASN A 136 -16.41 -8.19 7.39
N LEU A 137 -17.05 -8.66 6.34
CA LEU A 137 -16.44 -9.46 5.29
C LEU A 137 -15.34 -8.67 4.55
N ASP A 138 -14.07 -8.85 4.96
CA ASP A 138 -12.89 -8.22 4.36
C ASP A 138 -11.68 -9.18 4.27
N ALA A 139 -11.92 -10.50 4.46
CA ALA A 139 -10.89 -11.52 4.34
C ALA A 139 -10.42 -11.63 2.89
N THR A 140 -9.24 -11.08 2.60
CA THR A 140 -8.67 -11.05 1.26
C THR A 140 -7.23 -11.54 1.22
N ARG A 141 -6.88 -12.16 0.09
CA ARG A 141 -5.53 -12.61 -0.26
C ARG A 141 -5.11 -11.88 -1.51
N THR A 142 -3.99 -11.17 -1.45
CA THR A 142 -3.49 -10.39 -2.59
C THR A 142 -2.11 -10.88 -3.00
N THR A 143 -1.98 -11.40 -4.20
CA THR A 143 -0.69 -11.59 -4.84
C THR A 143 -0.28 -10.29 -5.50
N ARG A 144 0.94 -9.85 -5.26
CA ARG A 144 1.51 -8.59 -5.76
C ARG A 144 2.78 -8.84 -6.52
N ALA A 145 2.89 -8.28 -7.70
CA ALA A 145 4.13 -8.28 -8.48
C ALA A 145 4.36 -6.87 -9.02
N GLY A 146 5.54 -6.34 -8.83
CA GLY A 146 5.84 -4.97 -9.26
C GLY A 146 7.31 -4.77 -9.61
N VAL A 147 7.56 -3.69 -10.29
CA VAL A 147 8.89 -3.20 -10.63
C VAL A 147 8.95 -1.70 -10.36
N SER A 148 10.08 -1.23 -9.84
CA SER A 148 10.37 0.18 -9.70
C SER A 148 11.70 0.52 -10.35
N TYR A 149 11.80 1.75 -10.86
CA TYR A 149 12.99 2.31 -11.49
C TYR A 149 13.38 3.59 -10.79
N ALA A 150 14.60 3.64 -10.25
CA ALA A 150 15.17 4.84 -9.68
C ALA A 150 15.62 5.78 -10.81
N ILE A 151 14.90 6.90 -10.97
CA ILE A 151 15.23 7.94 -11.97
C ILE A 151 16.43 8.75 -11.48
N THR A 152 16.44 9.04 -10.17
CA THR A 152 17.53 9.72 -9.48
C THR A 152 17.82 9.01 -8.15
N LYS A 153 18.76 9.53 -7.36
CA LYS A 153 18.99 9.03 -5.99
C LYS A 153 17.79 9.26 -5.04
N LYS A 154 16.89 10.17 -5.43
CA LYS A 154 15.73 10.57 -4.60
C LYS A 154 14.38 10.24 -5.22
N ASP A 155 14.32 10.01 -6.52
CA ASP A 155 13.08 9.85 -7.25
C ASP A 155 12.99 8.48 -7.92
N ALA A 156 11.87 7.81 -7.77
CA ALA A 156 11.59 6.54 -8.42
C ALA A 156 10.15 6.51 -8.96
N VAL A 157 9.96 5.77 -10.05
CA VAL A 157 8.63 5.40 -10.57
C VAL A 157 8.44 3.90 -10.43
N GLY A 158 7.20 3.47 -10.24
CA GLY A 158 6.88 2.08 -10.05
C GLY A 158 5.62 1.67 -10.81
N PHE A 159 5.59 0.41 -11.17
CA PHE A 159 4.44 -0.27 -11.72
C PHE A 159 4.18 -1.55 -10.91
N ARG A 160 2.92 -1.82 -10.56
CA ARG A 160 2.54 -3.01 -9.79
C ARG A 160 1.23 -3.58 -10.31
N PHE A 161 1.18 -4.89 -10.41
CA PHE A 161 -0.02 -5.67 -10.61
C PHE A 161 -0.42 -6.36 -9.30
N ASP A 162 -1.68 -6.24 -8.92
CA ASP A 162 -2.25 -6.92 -7.76
C ASP A 162 -3.40 -7.83 -8.22
N ARG A 163 -3.44 -9.06 -7.73
CA ARG A 163 -4.55 -10.00 -7.85
C ARG A 163 -5.13 -10.27 -6.47
N VAL A 164 -6.37 -9.88 -6.26
CA VAL A 164 -7.10 -10.05 -4.99
C VAL A 164 -8.09 -11.20 -5.12
N THR A 165 -8.19 -12.03 -4.09
CA THR A 165 -9.17 -13.13 -3.94
C THR A 165 -9.67 -13.17 -2.50
N GLY A 166 -10.81 -13.80 -2.26
CA GLY A 166 -11.47 -13.90 -0.95
C GLY A 166 -12.84 -13.24 -1.00
N ASP A 167 -13.20 -12.48 0.03
CA ASP A 167 -14.49 -11.77 0.11
C ASP A 167 -14.67 -10.73 -1.00
N SER A 168 -13.57 -10.27 -1.58
CA SER A 168 -13.58 -9.54 -2.85
C SER A 168 -12.62 -10.19 -3.84
N THR A 169 -13.00 -10.19 -5.12
CA THR A 169 -12.15 -10.70 -6.20
C THR A 169 -12.02 -9.63 -7.28
N ASN A 170 -10.78 -9.25 -7.54
CA ASN A 170 -10.45 -8.22 -8.51
C ASN A 170 -8.96 -8.29 -8.88
N HIS A 171 -8.60 -7.56 -9.92
CA HIS A 171 -7.20 -7.30 -10.24
C HIS A 171 -6.99 -5.81 -10.49
N SER A 172 -5.78 -5.34 -10.30
CA SER A 172 -5.48 -3.93 -10.47
C SER A 172 -4.09 -3.68 -11.04
N LEU A 173 -3.99 -2.57 -11.75
CA LEU A 173 -2.74 -1.98 -12.21
C LEU A 173 -2.50 -0.70 -11.44
N ASN A 174 -1.28 -0.56 -10.94
CA ASN A 174 -0.88 0.54 -10.08
C ASN A 174 0.33 1.25 -10.69
N LEU A 175 0.29 2.57 -10.76
CA LEU A 175 1.41 3.42 -11.09
C LEU A 175 1.77 4.26 -9.88
N SER A 176 3.05 4.38 -9.56
CA SER A 176 3.52 5.13 -8.41
C SER A 176 4.70 6.03 -8.74
N TYR A 177 4.78 7.13 -8.02
CA TYR A 177 5.95 7.99 -7.94
C TYR A 177 6.36 8.11 -6.48
N THR A 178 7.63 7.91 -6.19
CA THR A 178 8.22 8.03 -4.85
C THR A 178 9.31 9.06 -4.85
N ARG A 179 9.28 9.96 -3.85
CA ARG A 179 10.36 10.91 -3.56
C ARG A 179 10.91 10.68 -2.17
N SER A 180 12.23 10.51 -2.08
CA SER A 180 12.99 10.41 -0.82
C SER A 180 13.63 11.75 -0.47
N PHE A 181 13.77 12.04 0.81
CA PHE A 181 14.28 13.32 1.33
C PHE A 181 15.62 13.15 2.03
#